data_a0a25d971c0356cd500db2e45df71b65
#
_entry.id   a0a25d971c0356cd500db2e45df71b65
#
_cell.length_a   1.000
_cell.length_b   1.000
_cell.length_c   1.000
_cell.angle_alpha   90.00
_cell.angle_beta   90.00
_cell.angle_gamma   90.00
#
_symmetry.space_group_name_H-M   'P 1'
#
loop_
_entity.id
_entity.type
_entity.pdbx_description
1 polymer ?
#
loop_
_entity_poly.entity_id
_entity_poly.type
_entity_poly.pdbx_seq_one_letter_code
_entity_poly.pdbx_strand_id
1 'polypeptide(L)'
;MASTQVNPTRMELTKQKKKLVTAVRCHKLLKDKRDELMRQFLDLVRENMELRKKVEAGIRSANTNFVIAKAGMSEETLNTALMAPKQEVYLETGKKNVMSVDIPVFEYKTRTPDANDIYSYGFAFTSSDLDGAVKSLADILPDMLRLAEVEKACQLMASEIEKTRRRVNALEHVIIPEARANIKYITMKLDENERSTQIRLMKVKDMMLEEAHHYKEREAERGA
;
A
#
# COMPACT_ATOMS: atom_id res chain seq x y z
N MET A 1 -12.91 -7.92 24.86
CA MET A 1 -13.43 -7.58 23.52
C MET A 1 -14.86 -7.12 23.69
N ALA A 2 -15.18 -5.87 23.34
CA ALA A 2 -16.54 -5.36 23.40
C ALA A 2 -17.38 -6.13 22.38
N SER A 3 -18.34 -6.92 22.84
CA SER A 3 -19.30 -7.58 21.95
C SER A 3 -20.16 -6.47 21.36
N THR A 4 -20.07 -6.25 20.08
CA THR A 4 -21.04 -5.46 19.33
C THR A 4 -22.41 -6.08 19.60
N GLN A 5 -23.34 -5.32 20.21
CA GLN A 5 -24.70 -5.78 20.43
C GLN A 5 -25.38 -5.97 19.07
N VAL A 6 -25.32 -7.19 18.57
CA VAL A 6 -25.97 -7.56 17.30
C VAL A 6 -27.32 -8.18 17.62
N ASN A 7 -28.39 -7.65 17.01
CA ASN A 7 -29.73 -8.20 17.18
C ASN A 7 -29.80 -9.62 16.59
N PRO A 8 -30.24 -10.64 17.36
CA PRO A 8 -30.28 -12.02 16.95
C PRO A 8 -31.50 -12.29 16.04
N THR A 9 -31.41 -11.92 14.76
CA THR A 9 -32.43 -12.14 13.75
C THR A 9 -31.91 -13.00 12.60
N ARG A 10 -32.79 -13.72 11.88
CA ARG A 10 -32.42 -14.50 10.71
C ARG A 10 -31.83 -13.63 9.58
N MET A 11 -32.31 -12.40 9.43
CA MET A 11 -31.78 -11.44 8.47
C MET A 11 -30.33 -11.06 8.81
N GLU A 12 -30.06 -10.75 10.07
CA GLU A 12 -28.72 -10.37 10.51
C GLU A 12 -27.74 -11.55 10.41
N LEU A 13 -28.19 -12.78 10.70
CA LEU A 13 -27.41 -13.99 10.48
C LEU A 13 -26.93 -14.11 9.01
N THR A 14 -27.86 -13.91 8.07
CA THR A 14 -27.54 -13.98 6.63
C THR A 14 -26.56 -12.88 6.23
N LYS A 15 -26.73 -11.67 6.75
CA LYS A 15 -25.85 -10.52 6.52
C LYS A 15 -24.43 -10.78 7.07
N GLN A 16 -24.32 -11.31 8.29
CA GLN A 16 -23.03 -11.67 8.90
C GLN A 16 -22.33 -12.81 8.16
N LYS A 17 -23.06 -13.82 7.67
CA LYS A 17 -22.51 -14.88 6.82
C LYS A 17 -21.96 -14.32 5.50
N LYS A 18 -22.69 -13.42 4.83
CA LYS A 18 -22.23 -12.73 3.61
C LYS A 18 -20.99 -11.87 3.90
N LYS A 19 -21.00 -11.10 5.01
CA LYS A 19 -19.84 -10.30 5.47
C LYS A 19 -18.60 -11.16 5.68
N LEU A 20 -18.73 -12.33 6.33
CA LEU A 20 -17.64 -13.26 6.55
C LEU A 20 -17.05 -13.78 5.24
N VAL A 21 -17.89 -14.24 4.30
CA VAL A 21 -17.43 -14.75 3.00
C VAL A 21 -16.69 -13.66 2.22
N THR A 22 -17.21 -12.44 2.19
CA THR A 22 -16.56 -11.30 1.55
C THR A 22 -15.23 -10.96 2.23
N ALA A 23 -15.20 -10.92 3.57
CA ALA A 23 -13.98 -10.62 4.33
C ALA A 23 -12.87 -11.64 4.06
N VAL A 24 -13.20 -12.94 4.00
CA VAL A 24 -12.22 -14.00 3.69
C VAL A 24 -11.69 -13.87 2.27
N ARG A 25 -12.54 -13.56 1.29
CA ARG A 25 -12.11 -13.32 -0.09
C ARG A 25 -11.20 -12.08 -0.19
N CYS A 26 -11.62 -10.97 0.43
CA CYS A 26 -10.82 -9.74 0.47
C CYS A 26 -9.47 -9.96 1.16
N HIS A 27 -9.45 -10.71 2.27
CA HIS A 27 -8.20 -11.04 2.96
C HIS A 27 -7.22 -11.78 2.03
N LYS A 28 -7.70 -12.80 1.30
CA LYS A 28 -6.85 -13.53 0.34
C LYS A 28 -6.31 -12.61 -0.76
N LEU A 29 -7.17 -11.84 -1.41
CA LEU A 29 -6.77 -10.92 -2.49
C LEU A 29 -5.79 -9.84 -2.03
N LEU A 30 -6.00 -9.28 -0.83
CA LEU A 30 -5.09 -8.28 -0.27
C LEU A 30 -3.75 -8.88 0.16
N LYS A 31 -3.75 -10.14 0.61
CA LYS A 31 -2.52 -10.88 0.92
C LYS A 31 -1.72 -11.11 -0.35
N ASP A 32 -2.35 -11.61 -1.41
CA ASP A 32 -1.72 -11.82 -2.71
C ASP A 32 -1.18 -10.50 -3.29
N LYS A 33 -1.97 -9.41 -3.20
CA LYS A 33 -1.51 -8.06 -3.60
C LYS A 33 -0.28 -7.61 -2.81
N ARG A 34 -0.28 -7.80 -1.49
CA ARG A 34 0.85 -7.42 -0.62
C ARG A 34 2.11 -8.20 -1.01
N ASP A 35 1.98 -9.50 -1.23
CA ASP A 35 3.12 -10.37 -1.51
C ASP A 35 3.75 -10.01 -2.88
N GLU A 36 2.92 -9.69 -3.88
CA GLU A 36 3.41 -9.22 -5.18
C GLU A 36 4.05 -7.82 -5.11
N LEU A 37 3.43 -6.88 -4.37
CA LEU A 37 4.05 -5.57 -4.12
C LEU A 37 5.39 -5.70 -3.40
N MET A 38 5.51 -6.62 -2.44
CA MET A 38 6.76 -6.88 -1.73
C MET A 38 7.84 -7.41 -2.66
N ARG A 39 7.49 -8.31 -3.59
CA ARG A 39 8.44 -8.83 -4.59
C ARG A 39 9.01 -7.69 -5.46
N GLN A 40 8.13 -6.88 -6.04
CA GLN A 40 8.52 -5.75 -6.89
C GLN A 40 9.32 -4.69 -6.10
N PHE A 41 8.95 -4.44 -4.84
CA PHE A 41 9.69 -3.55 -3.95
C PHE A 41 11.12 -4.03 -3.71
N LEU A 42 11.32 -5.33 -3.47
CA LEU A 42 12.67 -5.88 -3.26
C LEU A 42 13.55 -5.75 -4.51
N ASP A 43 12.97 -5.92 -5.70
CA ASP A 43 13.70 -5.73 -6.96
C ASP A 43 14.11 -4.27 -7.15
N LEU A 44 13.21 -3.32 -6.87
CA LEU A 44 13.54 -1.88 -6.89
C LEU A 44 14.57 -1.48 -5.83
N VAL A 45 14.53 -2.08 -4.65
CA VAL A 45 15.55 -1.81 -3.60
C VAL A 45 16.93 -2.27 -4.05
N ARG A 46 17.04 -3.40 -4.75
CA ARG A 46 18.32 -3.85 -5.30
C ARG A 46 18.84 -2.88 -6.37
N GLU A 47 17.98 -2.48 -7.33
CA GLU A 47 18.30 -1.48 -8.34
C GLU A 47 18.74 -0.15 -7.68
N ASN A 48 18.03 0.30 -6.66
CA ASN A 48 18.37 1.50 -5.89
C ASN A 48 19.77 1.41 -5.26
N MET A 49 20.09 0.29 -4.62
CA MET A 49 21.40 0.09 -4.00
C MET A 49 22.54 0.11 -5.01
N GLU A 50 22.34 -0.47 -6.19
CA GLU A 50 23.35 -0.48 -7.26
C GLU A 50 23.57 0.91 -7.84
N LEU A 51 22.46 1.60 -8.19
CA LEU A 51 22.48 2.97 -8.70
C LEU A 51 23.11 3.93 -7.68
N ARG A 52 22.74 3.81 -6.40
CA ARG A 52 23.29 4.65 -5.35
C ARG A 52 24.80 4.50 -5.20
N LYS A 53 25.32 3.27 -5.20
CA LYS A 53 26.77 3.02 -5.18
C LYS A 53 27.48 3.63 -6.40
N LYS A 54 26.85 3.52 -7.59
CA LYS A 54 27.38 4.08 -8.83
C LYS A 54 27.43 5.60 -8.75
N VAL A 55 26.34 6.23 -8.33
CA VAL A 55 26.22 7.69 -8.19
C VAL A 55 27.18 8.21 -7.11
N GLU A 56 27.28 7.56 -5.94
CA GLU A 56 28.20 7.96 -4.87
C GLU A 56 29.66 7.87 -5.32
N ALA A 57 30.04 6.82 -6.06
CA ALA A 57 31.39 6.69 -6.61
C ALA A 57 31.68 7.79 -7.63
N GLY A 58 30.74 8.06 -8.52
CA GLY A 58 30.86 9.10 -9.53
C GLY A 58 30.95 10.51 -8.94
N ILE A 59 30.10 10.86 -7.98
CA ILE A 59 30.14 12.16 -7.28
C ILE A 59 31.49 12.30 -6.52
N ARG A 60 31.96 11.23 -5.90
CA ARG A 60 33.25 11.27 -5.20
C ARG A 60 34.41 11.56 -6.17
N SER A 61 34.43 10.92 -7.35
CA SER A 61 35.37 11.19 -8.41
C SER A 61 35.29 12.63 -8.92
N ALA A 62 34.08 13.09 -9.21
CA ALA A 62 33.81 14.46 -9.67
C ALA A 62 34.30 15.51 -8.64
N ASN A 63 33.98 15.30 -7.36
CA ASN A 63 34.45 16.18 -6.29
C ASN A 63 35.97 16.19 -6.15
N THR A 64 36.62 15.05 -6.32
CA THR A 64 38.11 14.98 -6.29
C THR A 64 38.69 15.82 -7.43
N ASN A 65 38.16 15.66 -8.66
CA ASN A 65 38.63 16.45 -9.80
C ASN A 65 38.35 17.94 -9.61
N PHE A 66 37.22 18.30 -9.01
CA PHE A 66 36.88 19.68 -8.69
C PHE A 66 37.82 20.30 -7.64
N VAL A 67 38.20 19.55 -6.62
CA VAL A 67 39.20 20.01 -5.61
C VAL A 67 40.56 20.28 -6.26
N ILE A 68 41.00 19.40 -7.19
CA ILE A 68 42.22 19.60 -7.94
C ILE A 68 42.14 20.87 -8.80
N ALA A 69 41.04 21.05 -9.53
CA ALA A 69 40.79 22.26 -10.33
C ALA A 69 40.82 23.53 -9.45
N LYS A 70 40.17 23.50 -8.28
CA LYS A 70 40.18 24.61 -7.31
C LYS A 70 41.58 24.94 -6.79
N ALA A 71 42.43 23.95 -6.61
CA ALA A 71 43.83 24.17 -6.17
C ALA A 71 44.68 24.86 -7.24
N GLY A 72 44.37 24.65 -8.53
CA GLY A 72 45.11 25.26 -9.65
C GLY A 72 44.59 26.62 -10.13
N MET A 73 43.43 27.07 -9.63
CA MET A 73 42.74 28.30 -10.12
C MET A 73 42.45 29.25 -8.97
N SER A 74 42.35 30.56 -9.29
CA SER A 74 41.87 31.54 -8.29
C SER A 74 40.34 31.37 -8.06
N GLU A 75 39.88 31.65 -6.84
CA GLU A 75 38.49 31.54 -6.46
C GLU A 75 37.58 32.48 -7.30
N GLU A 76 38.07 33.65 -7.63
CA GLU A 76 37.35 34.62 -8.46
C GLU A 76 37.14 34.10 -9.90
N THR A 77 38.18 33.50 -10.50
CA THR A 77 38.10 32.89 -11.84
C THR A 77 37.16 31.71 -11.87
N LEU A 78 37.22 30.87 -10.84
CA LEU A 78 36.28 29.72 -10.72
C LEU A 78 34.84 30.16 -10.60
N ASN A 79 34.57 31.12 -9.72
CA ASN A 79 33.19 31.66 -9.54
C ASN A 79 32.67 32.33 -10.83
N THR A 80 33.52 33.05 -11.54
CA THR A 80 33.16 33.67 -12.83
C THR A 80 32.88 32.61 -13.88
N ALA A 81 33.68 31.52 -13.95
CA ALA A 81 33.51 30.45 -14.92
C ALA A 81 32.18 29.68 -14.71
N LEU A 82 31.77 29.47 -13.46
CA LEU A 82 30.55 28.72 -13.12
C LEU A 82 29.30 29.58 -12.94
N MET A 83 29.39 30.89 -13.06
CA MET A 83 28.30 31.83 -12.76
C MET A 83 27.08 31.68 -13.68
N ALA A 84 27.29 31.33 -14.96
CA ALA A 84 26.24 31.24 -15.94
C ALA A 84 26.25 29.87 -16.65
N PRO A 85 25.41 28.91 -16.25
CA PRO A 85 25.34 27.63 -16.92
C PRO A 85 24.80 27.79 -18.35
N LYS A 86 25.44 27.13 -19.31
CA LYS A 86 25.06 27.14 -20.73
C LYS A 86 24.00 26.09 -21.04
N GLN A 87 24.11 24.91 -20.40
CA GLN A 87 23.19 23.80 -20.59
C GLN A 87 22.08 23.81 -19.52
N GLU A 88 20.87 23.62 -19.96
CA GLU A 88 19.68 23.45 -19.11
C GLU A 88 19.06 22.08 -19.33
N VAL A 89 18.58 21.47 -18.26
CA VAL A 89 17.90 20.20 -18.29
C VAL A 89 16.44 20.39 -17.89
N TYR A 90 15.53 20.09 -18.80
CA TYR A 90 14.09 20.13 -18.56
C TYR A 90 13.60 18.75 -18.17
N LEU A 91 12.97 18.63 -17.01
CA LEU A 91 12.41 17.39 -16.48
C LEU A 91 10.89 17.37 -16.69
N GLU A 92 10.41 16.43 -17.49
CA GLU A 92 9.00 16.12 -17.62
C GLU A 92 8.65 14.93 -16.70
N THR A 93 7.62 15.10 -15.85
CA THR A 93 7.22 14.06 -14.92
C THR A 93 5.95 13.37 -15.41
N GLY A 94 6.09 12.12 -15.82
CA GLY A 94 4.98 11.21 -16.12
C GLY A 94 4.54 10.41 -14.88
N LYS A 95 3.44 9.66 -15.01
CA LYS A 95 2.97 8.70 -13.99
C LYS A 95 2.71 7.36 -14.63
N LYS A 96 3.22 6.30 -14.03
CA LYS A 96 2.95 4.92 -14.39
C LYS A 96 2.25 4.23 -13.23
N ASN A 97 1.05 3.67 -13.48
CA ASN A 97 0.34 2.93 -12.44
C ASN A 97 0.81 1.48 -12.37
N VAL A 98 1.24 1.06 -11.18
CA VAL A 98 1.64 -0.31 -10.88
C VAL A 98 0.85 -0.79 -9.66
N MET A 99 -0.09 -1.70 -9.84
CA MET A 99 -0.94 -2.27 -8.77
C MET A 99 -1.63 -1.22 -7.89
N SER A 100 -2.14 -0.15 -8.51
CA SER A 100 -2.77 1.01 -7.84
C SER A 100 -1.79 1.93 -7.09
N VAL A 101 -0.50 1.84 -7.39
CA VAL A 101 0.53 2.80 -6.96
C VAL A 101 0.95 3.61 -8.16
N ASP A 102 0.82 4.92 -8.10
CA ASP A 102 1.25 5.83 -9.15
C ASP A 102 2.75 6.14 -8.96
N ILE A 103 3.58 5.47 -9.76
CA ILE A 103 5.03 5.65 -9.76
C ILE A 103 5.37 6.77 -10.73
N PRO A 104 6.20 7.76 -10.35
CA PRO A 104 6.68 8.77 -11.27
C PRO A 104 7.63 8.14 -12.30
N VAL A 105 7.58 8.64 -13.51
CA VAL A 105 8.52 8.34 -14.59
C VAL A 105 9.12 9.67 -15.03
N PHE A 106 10.43 9.74 -15.09
CA PHE A 106 11.16 10.95 -15.43
C PHE A 106 11.66 10.89 -16.86
N GLU A 107 11.21 11.82 -17.69
CA GLU A 107 11.77 12.08 -19.01
C GLU A 107 12.50 13.40 -18.96
N TYR A 108 13.77 13.39 -19.36
CA TYR A 108 14.56 14.60 -19.37
C TYR A 108 14.99 14.97 -20.79
N LYS A 109 14.97 16.25 -21.08
CA LYS A 109 15.42 16.84 -22.33
C LYS A 109 16.49 17.87 -22.03
N THR A 110 17.59 17.79 -22.73
CA THR A 110 18.64 18.82 -22.68
C THR A 110 18.29 19.93 -23.67
N ARG A 111 18.67 21.17 -23.37
CA ARG A 111 18.43 22.34 -24.23
C ARG A 111 19.05 22.15 -25.59
N THR A 112 20.29 21.64 -25.64
CA THR A 112 21.03 21.37 -26.87
C THR A 112 21.47 19.89 -26.87
N PRO A 113 21.44 19.21 -28.06
CA PRO A 113 21.86 17.82 -28.17
C PRO A 113 23.40 17.65 -28.14
N ASP A 114 24.17 18.75 -28.24
CA ASP A 114 25.62 18.68 -28.31
C ASP A 114 26.25 18.42 -26.94
N ALA A 115 27.02 17.35 -26.83
CA ALA A 115 27.74 16.96 -25.61
C ALA A 115 28.78 18.00 -25.15
N ASN A 116 29.28 18.85 -26.06
CA ASN A 116 30.29 19.87 -25.75
C ASN A 116 29.67 21.18 -25.20
N ASP A 117 28.35 21.34 -25.28
CA ASP A 117 27.66 22.54 -24.78
C ASP A 117 27.58 22.62 -23.24
N ILE A 118 28.24 21.67 -22.57
CA ILE A 118 28.31 21.62 -21.10
C ILE A 118 29.19 22.75 -20.56
N TYR A 119 30.19 23.18 -21.35
CA TYR A 119 31.15 24.19 -20.92
C TYR A 119 30.63 25.59 -21.12
N SER A 120 30.46 26.33 -20.01
CA SER A 120 29.96 27.72 -20.00
C SER A 120 31.09 28.76 -20.09
N TYR A 121 32.32 28.35 -20.07
CA TYR A 121 33.51 29.20 -19.98
C TYR A 121 34.46 29.01 -21.16
N GLY A 122 35.30 30.00 -21.41
CA GLY A 122 36.34 29.94 -22.46
C GLY A 122 37.65 29.39 -21.92
N PHE A 123 38.59 29.10 -22.83
CA PHE A 123 39.87 28.52 -22.50
C PHE A 123 40.84 29.50 -21.75
N ALA A 124 40.50 30.78 -21.71
CA ALA A 124 41.34 31.77 -21.03
C ALA A 124 41.16 31.66 -19.51
N PHE A 125 42.26 31.41 -18.81
CA PHE A 125 42.34 31.33 -17.35
C PHE A 125 41.64 30.12 -16.68
N THR A 126 41.17 29.14 -17.47
CA THR A 126 40.54 27.91 -16.96
C THR A 126 41.49 26.72 -17.10
N SER A 127 41.47 25.78 -16.12
CA SER A 127 42.28 24.59 -16.14
C SER A 127 41.53 23.42 -16.79
N SER A 128 42.28 22.51 -17.45
CA SER A 128 41.76 21.26 -18.00
C SER A 128 41.12 20.35 -16.93
N ASP A 129 41.50 20.51 -15.67
CA ASP A 129 40.96 19.72 -14.56
C ASP A 129 39.49 20.10 -14.28
N LEU A 130 39.14 21.40 -14.53
CA LEU A 130 37.77 21.85 -14.43
C LEU A 130 36.87 21.17 -15.48
N ASP A 131 37.36 21.03 -16.70
CA ASP A 131 36.64 20.35 -17.79
C ASP A 131 36.39 18.88 -17.41
N GLY A 132 37.36 18.21 -16.82
CA GLY A 132 37.23 16.85 -16.32
C GLY A 132 36.20 16.71 -15.20
N ALA A 133 36.14 17.69 -14.30
CA ALA A 133 35.11 17.71 -13.22
C ALA A 133 33.72 17.94 -13.75
N VAL A 134 33.52 18.92 -14.65
CA VAL A 134 32.20 19.21 -15.27
C VAL A 134 31.72 18.03 -16.10
N LYS A 135 32.62 17.41 -16.89
CA LYS A 135 32.26 16.23 -17.70
C LYS A 135 31.83 15.06 -16.81
N SER A 136 32.58 14.76 -15.73
CA SER A 136 32.22 13.67 -14.81
C SER A 136 30.86 13.91 -14.12
N LEU A 137 30.49 15.16 -13.81
CA LEU A 137 29.17 15.50 -13.28
C LEU A 137 28.07 15.31 -14.33
N ALA A 138 28.32 15.72 -15.59
CA ALA A 138 27.37 15.55 -16.67
C ALA A 138 27.10 14.07 -16.96
N ASP A 139 28.13 13.22 -16.92
CA ASP A 139 28.00 11.78 -17.14
C ASP A 139 27.20 11.07 -16.03
N ILE A 140 27.21 11.61 -14.81
CA ILE A 140 26.47 11.05 -13.67
C ILE A 140 25.01 11.53 -13.63
N LEU A 141 24.68 12.66 -14.23
CA LEU A 141 23.35 13.27 -14.17
C LEU A 141 22.20 12.31 -14.56
N PRO A 142 22.30 11.50 -15.65
CA PRO A 142 21.28 10.51 -15.97
C PRO A 142 21.06 9.47 -14.87
N ASP A 143 22.14 8.99 -14.28
CA ASP A 143 22.09 8.02 -13.18
C ASP A 143 21.47 8.64 -11.91
N MET A 144 21.72 9.92 -11.64
CA MET A 144 21.08 10.65 -10.53
C MET A 144 19.57 10.81 -10.72
N LEU A 145 19.13 11.13 -11.93
CA LEU A 145 17.71 11.25 -12.27
C LEU A 145 17.01 9.89 -12.15
N ARG A 146 17.65 8.83 -12.64
CA ARG A 146 17.14 7.46 -12.49
C ARG A 146 17.09 7.02 -11.02
N LEU A 147 18.09 7.36 -10.23
CA LEU A 147 18.11 7.11 -8.80
C LEU A 147 16.93 7.80 -8.10
N ALA A 148 16.67 9.07 -8.41
CA ALA A 148 15.56 9.83 -7.82
C ALA A 148 14.19 9.22 -8.18
N GLU A 149 14.03 8.74 -9.42
CA GLU A 149 12.83 8.02 -9.87
C GLU A 149 12.61 6.74 -9.05
N VAL A 150 13.64 5.89 -8.94
CA VAL A 150 13.59 4.62 -8.23
C VAL A 150 13.40 4.83 -6.72
N GLU A 151 14.07 5.80 -6.11
CA GLU A 151 13.87 6.13 -4.70
C GLU A 151 12.43 6.57 -4.40
N LYS A 152 11.86 7.41 -5.27
CA LYS A 152 10.47 7.84 -5.11
C LYS A 152 9.50 6.69 -5.31
N ALA A 153 9.76 5.82 -6.28
CA ALA A 153 8.97 4.59 -6.47
C ALA A 153 9.01 3.69 -5.23
N CYS A 154 10.19 3.48 -4.65
CA CYS A 154 10.35 2.71 -3.40
C CYS A 154 9.55 3.32 -2.24
N GLN A 155 9.60 4.65 -2.05
CA GLN A 155 8.83 5.32 -0.99
C GLN A 155 7.33 5.12 -1.14
N LEU A 156 6.80 5.28 -2.37
CA LEU A 156 5.38 5.12 -2.65
C LEU A 156 4.93 3.67 -2.46
N MET A 157 5.71 2.70 -2.96
CA MET A 157 5.43 1.27 -2.74
C MET A 157 5.49 0.89 -1.27
N ALA A 158 6.48 1.35 -0.52
CA ALA A 158 6.59 1.07 0.91
C ALA A 158 5.35 1.57 1.68
N SER A 159 4.87 2.78 1.37
CA SER A 159 3.66 3.33 1.99
C SER A 159 2.41 2.51 1.68
N GLU A 160 2.27 2.01 0.45
CA GLU A 160 1.12 1.19 0.06
C GLU A 160 1.19 -0.23 0.65
N ILE A 161 2.39 -0.82 0.74
CA ILE A 161 2.62 -2.10 1.43
C ILE A 161 2.22 -1.98 2.90
N GLU A 162 2.59 -0.89 3.58
CA GLU A 162 2.21 -0.66 4.97
C GLU A 162 0.69 -0.53 5.13
N LYS A 163 0.02 0.25 4.28
CA LYS A 163 -1.44 0.38 4.28
C LYS A 163 -2.13 -0.96 4.03
N THR A 164 -1.64 -1.73 3.06
CA THR A 164 -2.19 -3.05 2.74
C THR A 164 -1.97 -4.04 3.88
N ARG A 165 -0.79 -4.04 4.51
CA ARG A 165 -0.49 -4.84 5.70
C ARG A 165 -1.43 -4.52 6.86
N ARG A 166 -1.69 -3.24 7.14
CA ARG A 166 -2.65 -2.83 8.18
C ARG A 166 -4.06 -3.35 7.88
N ARG A 167 -4.51 -3.26 6.61
CA ARG A 167 -5.82 -3.78 6.19
C ARG A 167 -5.91 -5.31 6.32
N VAL A 168 -4.88 -6.05 5.92
CA VAL A 168 -4.81 -7.51 6.06
C VAL A 168 -4.87 -7.90 7.54
N ASN A 169 -4.09 -7.26 8.39
CA ASN A 169 -4.09 -7.53 9.84
C ASN A 169 -5.45 -7.22 10.49
N ALA A 170 -6.09 -6.12 10.10
CA ALA A 170 -7.43 -5.77 10.60
C ALA A 170 -8.49 -6.81 10.18
N LEU A 171 -8.42 -7.32 8.94
CA LEU A 171 -9.31 -8.39 8.48
C LEU A 171 -9.07 -9.69 9.25
N GLU A 172 -7.81 -10.08 9.43
CA GLU A 172 -7.44 -11.36 10.04
C GLU A 172 -7.72 -11.41 11.55
N HIS A 173 -7.36 -10.35 12.27
CA HIS A 173 -7.39 -10.36 13.74
C HIS A 173 -8.62 -9.69 14.35
N VAL A 174 -9.35 -8.87 13.60
CA VAL A 174 -10.53 -8.15 14.11
C VAL A 174 -11.80 -8.59 13.38
N ILE A 175 -11.89 -8.34 12.08
CA ILE A 175 -13.15 -8.47 11.33
C ILE A 175 -13.61 -9.92 11.18
N ILE A 176 -12.71 -10.83 10.81
CA ILE A 176 -13.05 -12.25 10.60
C ILE A 176 -13.41 -12.93 11.94
N PRO A 177 -12.64 -12.78 13.04
CA PRO A 177 -13.00 -13.37 14.33
C PRO A 177 -14.31 -12.79 14.90
N GLU A 178 -14.52 -11.47 14.79
CA GLU A 178 -15.74 -10.81 15.20
C GLU A 178 -16.97 -11.35 14.45
N ALA A 179 -16.89 -11.44 13.13
CA ALA A 179 -17.98 -11.99 12.32
C ALA A 179 -18.29 -13.45 12.68
N ARG A 180 -17.29 -14.28 12.95
CA ARG A 180 -17.47 -15.66 13.42
C ARG A 180 -18.13 -15.73 14.79
N ALA A 181 -17.71 -14.88 15.73
CA ALA A 181 -18.30 -14.81 17.06
C ALA A 181 -19.76 -14.36 16.99
N ASN A 182 -20.07 -13.34 16.18
CA ASN A 182 -21.43 -12.85 15.99
C ASN A 182 -22.33 -13.93 15.35
N ILE A 183 -21.88 -14.64 14.34
CA ILE A 183 -22.62 -15.75 13.73
C ILE A 183 -22.92 -16.81 14.79
N LYS A 184 -21.94 -17.22 15.58
CA LYS A 184 -22.13 -18.22 16.64
C LYS A 184 -23.16 -17.74 17.67
N TYR A 185 -23.05 -16.50 18.13
CA TYR A 185 -23.99 -15.92 19.09
C TYR A 185 -25.42 -15.88 18.55
N ILE A 186 -25.62 -15.38 17.30
CA ILE A 186 -26.95 -15.30 16.68
C ILE A 186 -27.55 -16.70 16.50
N THR A 187 -26.77 -17.67 16.03
CA THR A 187 -27.22 -19.06 15.87
C THR A 187 -27.68 -19.64 17.20
N MET A 188 -26.87 -19.53 18.26
CA MET A 188 -27.25 -20.01 19.59
C MET A 188 -28.56 -19.38 20.11
N LYS A 189 -28.75 -18.07 19.87
CA LYS A 189 -29.97 -17.36 20.29
C LYS A 189 -31.20 -17.77 19.49
N LEU A 190 -31.04 -18.00 18.18
CA LEU A 190 -32.13 -18.49 17.32
C LEU A 190 -32.55 -19.92 17.71
N ASP A 191 -31.57 -20.80 17.96
CA ASP A 191 -31.82 -22.19 18.37
C ASP A 191 -32.55 -22.22 19.74
N GLU A 192 -32.14 -21.38 20.69
CA GLU A 192 -32.81 -21.25 21.99
C GLU A 192 -34.25 -20.74 21.87
N ASN A 193 -34.49 -19.75 21.01
CA ASN A 193 -35.83 -19.25 20.70
C ASN A 193 -36.70 -20.33 20.07
N GLU A 194 -36.18 -21.10 19.10
CA GLU A 194 -36.89 -22.20 18.49
C GLU A 194 -37.25 -23.28 19.50
N ARG A 195 -36.30 -23.69 20.36
CA ARG A 195 -36.51 -24.65 21.44
C ARG A 195 -37.59 -24.16 22.43
N SER A 196 -37.49 -22.91 22.86
CA SER A 196 -38.48 -22.29 23.77
C SER A 196 -39.88 -22.28 23.12
N THR A 197 -39.96 -21.98 21.84
CA THR A 197 -41.24 -21.98 21.10
C THR A 197 -41.83 -23.39 20.99
N GLN A 198 -41.01 -24.40 20.69
CA GLN A 198 -41.44 -25.81 20.65
C GLN A 198 -41.97 -26.29 22.02
N ILE A 199 -41.28 -25.96 23.12
CA ILE A 199 -41.75 -26.30 24.47
C ILE A 199 -43.10 -25.64 24.78
N ARG A 200 -43.28 -24.37 24.41
CA ARG A 200 -44.54 -23.65 24.59
C ARG A 200 -45.68 -24.31 23.78
N LEU A 201 -45.43 -24.69 22.52
CA LEU A 201 -46.39 -25.37 21.66
C LEU A 201 -46.78 -26.74 22.21
N MET A 202 -45.81 -27.52 22.75
CA MET A 202 -46.11 -28.78 23.42
C MET A 202 -47.03 -28.57 24.62
N LYS A 203 -46.74 -27.59 25.47
CA LYS A 203 -47.54 -27.27 26.64
C LYS A 203 -48.98 -26.86 26.27
N VAL A 204 -49.13 -26.01 25.23
CA VAL A 204 -50.45 -25.63 24.74
C VAL A 204 -51.23 -26.83 24.19
N LYS A 205 -50.56 -27.71 23.44
CA LYS A 205 -51.18 -28.96 22.96
C LYS A 205 -51.66 -29.83 24.10
N ASP A 206 -50.84 -30.00 25.15
CA ASP A 206 -51.22 -30.81 26.30
C ASP A 206 -52.44 -30.21 27.03
N MET A 207 -52.49 -28.89 27.24
CA MET A 207 -53.66 -28.23 27.82
C MET A 207 -54.93 -28.41 26.99
N MET A 208 -54.81 -28.29 25.64
CA MET A 208 -55.97 -28.52 24.74
C MET A 208 -56.49 -29.95 24.81
N LEU A 209 -55.59 -30.93 24.96
CA LEU A 209 -55.99 -32.34 25.10
C LEU A 209 -56.67 -32.61 26.46
N GLU A 210 -56.15 -32.03 27.54
CA GLU A 210 -56.79 -32.09 28.87
C GLU A 210 -58.21 -31.48 28.86
N GLU A 211 -58.36 -30.30 28.27
CA GLU A 211 -59.69 -29.67 28.11
C GLU A 211 -60.66 -30.51 27.28
N ALA A 212 -60.17 -31.12 26.19
CA ALA A 212 -60.97 -32.00 25.35
C ALA A 212 -61.41 -33.29 26.07
N HIS A 213 -60.54 -33.84 26.96
CA HIS A 213 -60.89 -34.97 27.80
C HIS A 213 -61.94 -34.57 28.83
N HIS A 214 -61.80 -33.48 29.57
CA HIS A 214 -62.75 -32.99 30.51
C HIS A 214 -64.11 -32.63 29.86
N TYR A 215 -64.10 -32.15 28.63
CA TYR A 215 -65.36 -31.91 27.91
C TYR A 215 -66.12 -33.23 27.61
N LYS A 216 -65.39 -34.25 27.16
CA LYS A 216 -66.00 -35.58 26.89
C LYS A 216 -66.50 -36.25 28.16
N GLU A 217 -65.82 -36.13 29.27
CA GLU A 217 -66.29 -36.64 30.57
C GLU A 217 -67.57 -35.94 31.03
N ARG A 218 -67.64 -34.63 30.93
CA ARG A 218 -68.85 -33.84 31.25
C ARG A 218 -70.04 -34.16 30.31
N GLU A 219 -69.83 -34.46 29.02
CA GLU A 219 -70.89 -34.93 28.11
C GLU A 219 -71.36 -36.33 28.45
N ALA A 220 -70.45 -37.24 28.85
CA ALA A 220 -70.83 -38.58 29.29
C ALA A 220 -71.58 -38.56 30.61
N GLU A 221 -71.30 -37.69 31.55
CA GLU A 221 -72.06 -37.50 32.79
C GLU A 221 -73.42 -36.86 32.58
N ARG A 222 -73.62 -36.05 31.55
CA ARG A 222 -74.88 -35.44 31.19
C ARG A 222 -75.81 -36.34 30.37
N GLY A 223 -75.28 -37.38 29.75
CA GLY A 223 -76.00 -38.33 28.90
C GLY A 223 -76.43 -39.62 29.62
N ALA A 224 -76.06 -39.79 30.90
CA ALA A 224 -76.42 -40.86 31.78
C ALA A 224 -77.52 -40.34 32.75
#